data_f48cb31dab2b44bb1d3900bbbc09704b
#
_entry.id   f48cb31dab2b44bb1d3900bbbc09704b
#
_cell.length_a   1.000
_cell.length_b   1.000
_cell.length_c   1.000
_cell.angle_alpha   90.00
_cell.angle_beta   90.00
_cell.angle_gamma   90.00
#
_symmetry.space_group_name_H-M   'P 1'
#
loop_
_entity.id
_entity.type
_entity.pdbx_description
1 polymer ?
#
loop_
_entity_poly.entity_id
_entity_poly.type
_entity_poly.pdbx_seq_one_letter_code
_entity_poly.pdbx_strand_id
1 'polypeptide(L)'
;MSIPEVGKKIRVSVPSTTANLGPGFDCLGAALDLYNEFIFTRIEGGGDRFDLIMESTDGNHLRGGPENLVFRAAQKVWNSANIDPFALEARVKLAVPPARGLGSSATAIVAGLIGANAIMNSPLPKEKLLELAIDIEGHPDNVVPSLLGGLCLTARSSSQRWRIIRCDWHDSIKAVVAIPAIRLSTSEARKVMPKNVPISDAVTNMGALTLLLNGLKAGNAELIKEGMFDKLHEPYRWKLIKGGLEVKDAALNAGALGCAISGAGPSILALCKKENGKNVSQAMVKAWEKSGVASRAPFLNLSLIHISEPTRPNN
;
A
#
# COMPACT_ATOMS: atom_id res chain seq x y z
N MET A 1 -31.76 -2.27 -7.81
CA MET A 1 -31.50 -1.66 -6.49
C MET A 1 -31.84 -0.18 -6.56
N SER A 2 -32.35 0.42 -5.49
CA SER A 2 -32.65 1.87 -5.47
C SER A 2 -31.35 2.68 -5.32
N ILE A 3 -31.28 3.82 -6.02
CA ILE A 3 -30.21 4.80 -5.84
C ILE A 3 -30.27 5.29 -4.38
N PRO A 4 -29.12 5.45 -3.70
CA PRO A 4 -29.07 5.94 -2.32
C PRO A 4 -29.69 7.34 -2.17
N GLU A 5 -30.19 7.67 -0.99
CA GLU A 5 -30.73 9.01 -0.69
C GLU A 5 -29.61 10.06 -0.75
N VAL A 6 -29.96 11.28 -1.22
CA VAL A 6 -29.05 12.44 -1.17
C VAL A 6 -28.69 12.74 0.29
N GLY A 7 -27.44 13.05 0.55
CA GLY A 7 -26.93 13.27 1.89
C GLY A 7 -26.43 12.01 2.63
N LYS A 8 -26.68 10.81 2.11
CA LYS A 8 -26.11 9.57 2.69
C LYS A 8 -24.59 9.65 2.70
N LYS A 9 -23.99 9.35 3.85
CA LYS A 9 -22.54 9.42 4.07
C LYS A 9 -21.96 8.07 4.50
N ILE A 10 -20.76 7.78 4.00
CA ILE A 10 -19.96 6.61 4.38
C ILE A 10 -18.53 7.07 4.66
N ARG A 11 -17.98 6.67 5.80
CA ARG A 11 -16.56 6.85 6.13
C ARG A 11 -15.79 5.57 5.82
N VAL A 12 -14.65 5.71 5.15
CA VAL A 12 -13.74 4.59 4.82
C VAL A 12 -12.34 4.99 5.25
N SER A 13 -11.72 4.17 6.08
CA SER A 13 -10.32 4.32 6.48
C SER A 13 -9.49 3.21 5.82
N VAL A 14 -8.49 3.59 5.04
CA VAL A 14 -7.71 2.65 4.22
C VAL A 14 -6.24 2.71 4.62
N PRO A 15 -5.63 1.57 5.01
CA PRO A 15 -4.24 1.54 5.43
C PRO A 15 -3.28 1.74 4.25
N SER A 16 -2.14 2.37 4.53
CA SER A 16 -0.97 2.33 3.65
C SER A 16 -0.44 0.91 3.51
N THR A 17 0.38 0.69 2.50
CA THR A 17 1.01 -0.60 2.28
C THR A 17 2.49 -0.45 2.00
N THR A 18 3.24 -1.49 2.34
CA THR A 18 4.59 -1.73 1.83
C THR A 18 4.54 -2.99 0.97
N ALA A 19 5.05 -2.92 -0.23
CA ALA A 19 5.04 -4.02 -1.19
C ALA A 19 6.45 -4.53 -1.43
N ASN A 20 6.56 -5.72 -1.98
CA ASN A 20 7.77 -6.46 -2.29
C ASN A 20 8.52 -7.00 -1.07
N LEU A 21 8.76 -6.23 -0.02
CA LEU A 21 9.52 -6.60 1.19
C LEU A 21 10.88 -7.27 0.84
N GLY A 22 11.59 -6.78 -0.18
CA GLY A 22 12.76 -7.41 -0.78
C GLY A 22 12.35 -8.47 -1.81
N PRO A 23 12.45 -9.78 -1.53
CA PRO A 23 12.34 -10.84 -2.54
C PRO A 23 10.91 -11.13 -3.05
N GLY A 24 9.88 -10.51 -2.48
CA GLY A 24 8.48 -10.74 -2.85
C GLY A 24 7.97 -9.83 -3.98
N PHE A 25 8.80 -9.56 -4.99
CA PHE A 25 8.47 -8.65 -6.09
C PHE A 25 7.14 -8.98 -6.75
N ASP A 26 6.23 -7.99 -6.82
CA ASP A 26 4.89 -8.05 -7.39
C ASP A 26 3.96 -9.14 -6.79
N CYS A 27 4.35 -9.79 -5.68
CA CYS A 27 3.54 -10.84 -5.05
C CYS A 27 3.34 -10.70 -3.53
N LEU A 28 4.23 -10.00 -2.82
CA LEU A 28 4.14 -9.86 -1.37
C LEU A 28 3.88 -8.40 -0.98
N GLY A 29 2.93 -8.20 -0.08
CA GLY A 29 2.65 -6.87 0.47
C GLY A 29 2.06 -6.93 1.87
N ALA A 30 2.28 -5.88 2.63
CA ALA A 30 1.78 -5.75 3.99
C ALA A 30 1.05 -4.42 4.20
N ALA A 31 -0.07 -4.46 4.90
CA ALA A 31 -0.78 -3.26 5.34
C ALA A 31 -0.18 -2.71 6.62
N LEU A 32 0.00 -1.40 6.69
CA LEU A 32 0.62 -0.70 7.82
C LEU A 32 -0.39 0.26 8.47
N ASP A 33 -0.25 0.52 9.76
CA ASP A 33 -1.16 1.35 10.57
C ASP A 33 -1.00 2.87 10.34
N LEU A 34 -0.84 3.26 9.09
CA LEU A 34 -0.87 4.64 8.60
C LEU A 34 -2.00 4.75 7.57
N TYR A 35 -3.05 5.54 7.85
CA TYR A 35 -4.30 5.50 7.11
C TYR A 35 -4.60 6.79 6.36
N ASN A 36 -5.16 6.65 5.14
CA ASN A 36 -5.93 7.70 4.51
C ASN A 36 -7.41 7.55 4.90
N GLU A 37 -8.07 8.66 5.17
CA GLU A 37 -9.50 8.68 5.49
C GLU A 37 -10.28 9.30 4.33
N PHE A 38 -11.42 8.69 4.00
CA PHE A 38 -12.32 9.13 2.96
C PHE A 38 -13.74 9.23 3.51
N ILE A 39 -14.44 10.31 3.21
CA ILE A 39 -15.86 10.46 3.50
C ILE A 39 -16.58 10.64 2.18
N PHE A 40 -17.36 9.63 1.79
CA PHE A 40 -18.19 9.65 0.60
C PHE A 40 -19.57 10.18 0.96
N THR A 41 -20.09 11.11 0.17
CA THR A 41 -21.44 11.68 0.32
C THR A 41 -22.17 11.60 -1.00
N ARG A 42 -23.38 11.01 -1.01
CA ARG A 42 -24.30 11.14 -2.14
C ARG A 42 -24.77 12.58 -2.26
N ILE A 43 -24.45 13.24 -3.36
CA ILE A 43 -24.87 14.62 -3.63
C ILE A 43 -25.90 14.69 -4.77
N GLU A 44 -26.59 15.82 -4.93
CA GLU A 44 -27.47 16.04 -6.07
C GLU A 44 -26.70 16.08 -7.38
N GLY A 45 -27.30 15.54 -8.45
CA GLY A 45 -26.75 15.55 -9.80
C GLY A 45 -26.66 14.17 -10.46
N GLY A 46 -26.24 14.17 -11.71
CA GLY A 46 -26.06 12.99 -12.55
C GLY A 46 -24.78 12.19 -12.26
N GLY A 47 -24.66 11.03 -12.88
CA GLY A 47 -23.63 10.04 -12.58
C GLY A 47 -22.20 10.37 -13.01
N ASP A 48 -22.01 11.42 -13.77
CA ASP A 48 -20.68 11.92 -14.21
C ASP A 48 -20.10 12.95 -13.23
N ARG A 49 -20.89 13.40 -12.25
CA ARG A 49 -20.40 14.36 -11.27
C ARG A 49 -19.69 13.68 -10.13
N PHE A 50 -18.40 13.96 -10.02
CA PHE A 50 -17.55 13.56 -8.90
C PHE A 50 -16.79 14.76 -8.35
N ASP A 51 -17.11 15.13 -7.12
CA ASP A 51 -16.43 16.21 -6.40
C ASP A 51 -15.41 15.58 -5.44
N LEU A 52 -14.11 15.83 -5.66
CA LEU A 52 -13.05 15.40 -4.74
C LEU A 52 -12.52 16.63 -3.96
N ILE A 53 -12.66 16.58 -2.66
CA ILE A 53 -12.15 17.61 -1.74
C ILE A 53 -11.02 16.99 -0.92
N MET A 54 -9.78 17.45 -1.14
CA MET A 54 -8.65 17.02 -0.34
C MET A 54 -8.44 17.97 0.83
N GLU A 55 -8.51 17.44 2.03
CA GLU A 55 -8.07 18.13 3.23
C GLU A 55 -6.54 18.00 3.29
N SER A 56 -5.83 18.93 2.64
CA SER A 56 -4.38 19.04 2.75
C SER A 56 -4.05 20.03 3.85
N THR A 57 -3.00 19.74 4.61
CA THR A 57 -2.37 20.69 5.54
C THR A 57 -1.92 21.99 4.84
N ASP A 58 -1.78 21.92 3.51
CA ASP A 58 -1.28 23.03 2.67
C ASP A 58 -2.43 23.79 1.96
N GLY A 59 -3.70 23.52 2.29
CA GLY A 59 -4.86 24.21 1.74
C GLY A 59 -5.15 23.97 0.25
N ASN A 60 -4.44 23.07 -0.40
CA ASN A 60 -4.65 22.73 -1.81
C ASN A 60 -5.85 21.81 -2.01
N HIS A 61 -6.95 22.36 -2.50
CA HIS A 61 -8.10 21.59 -2.98
C HIS A 61 -7.82 21.05 -4.37
N LEU A 62 -7.54 19.77 -4.48
CA LEU A 62 -7.50 19.10 -5.79
C LEU A 62 -8.94 18.76 -6.19
N ARG A 63 -9.41 19.34 -7.29
CA ARG A 63 -10.67 18.90 -7.89
C ARG A 63 -10.46 17.58 -8.60
N GLY A 64 -11.30 16.60 -8.30
CA GLY A 64 -11.30 15.32 -8.99
C GLY A 64 -11.93 15.48 -10.38
N GLY A 65 -11.23 14.96 -11.41
CA GLY A 65 -11.81 14.76 -12.73
C GLY A 65 -12.15 13.27 -12.95
N PRO A 66 -12.70 12.90 -14.11
CA PRO A 66 -13.05 11.52 -14.46
C PRO A 66 -11.86 10.56 -14.43
N GLU A 67 -10.64 11.08 -14.54
CA GLU A 67 -9.39 10.30 -14.43
C GLU A 67 -8.97 9.97 -12.98
N ASN A 68 -9.70 10.49 -11.99
CA ASN A 68 -9.36 10.23 -10.60
C ASN A 68 -9.57 8.76 -10.23
N LEU A 69 -8.57 8.14 -9.59
CA LEU A 69 -8.59 6.72 -9.24
C LEU A 69 -9.76 6.34 -8.32
N VAL A 70 -10.16 7.23 -7.40
CA VAL A 70 -11.32 7.00 -6.51
C VAL A 70 -12.59 6.90 -7.33
N PHE A 71 -12.78 7.82 -8.29
CA PHE A 71 -13.96 7.83 -9.15
C PHE A 71 -14.00 6.66 -10.12
N ARG A 72 -12.87 6.35 -10.77
CA ARG A 72 -12.75 5.18 -11.65
C ARG A 72 -13.07 3.88 -10.91
N ALA A 73 -12.63 3.76 -9.66
CA ALA A 73 -12.96 2.62 -8.82
C ALA A 73 -14.46 2.55 -8.50
N ALA A 74 -15.08 3.69 -8.15
CA ALA A 74 -16.52 3.77 -7.92
C ALA A 74 -17.33 3.37 -9.17
N GLN A 75 -16.94 3.85 -10.35
CA GLN A 75 -17.57 3.48 -11.62
C GLN A 75 -17.51 1.96 -11.90
N LYS A 76 -16.39 1.31 -11.58
CA LYS A 76 -16.27 -0.15 -11.71
C LYS A 76 -17.25 -0.90 -10.82
N VAL A 77 -17.53 -0.38 -9.61
CA VAL A 77 -18.54 -0.97 -8.72
C VAL A 77 -19.94 -0.82 -9.30
N TRP A 78 -20.33 0.40 -9.73
CA TRP A 78 -21.64 0.64 -10.36
C TRP A 78 -21.87 -0.24 -11.56
N ASN A 79 -20.89 -0.31 -12.47
CA ASN A 79 -20.97 -1.16 -13.66
C ASN A 79 -21.11 -2.66 -13.29
N SER A 80 -20.35 -3.14 -12.29
CA SER A 80 -20.40 -4.54 -11.86
C SER A 80 -21.70 -4.90 -11.13
N ALA A 81 -22.35 -3.92 -10.52
CA ALA A 81 -23.62 -4.08 -9.82
C ALA A 81 -24.84 -3.80 -10.71
N ASN A 82 -24.63 -3.41 -11.98
CA ASN A 82 -25.67 -2.96 -12.92
C ASN A 82 -26.54 -1.82 -12.33
N ILE A 83 -25.89 -0.81 -11.77
CA ILE A 83 -26.51 0.36 -11.16
C ILE A 83 -26.11 1.59 -11.96
N ASP A 84 -27.11 2.44 -12.28
CA ASP A 84 -26.84 3.72 -12.91
C ASP A 84 -25.97 4.60 -12.01
N PRO A 85 -24.91 5.21 -12.55
CA PRO A 85 -24.06 6.11 -11.79
C PRO A 85 -24.86 7.30 -11.21
N PHE A 86 -24.41 7.79 -10.06
CA PHE A 86 -24.99 8.95 -9.38
C PHE A 86 -23.89 9.90 -8.89
N ALA A 87 -24.25 11.16 -8.67
CA ALA A 87 -23.28 12.15 -8.22
C ALA A 87 -22.73 11.84 -6.80
N LEU A 88 -21.42 11.93 -6.64
CA LEU A 88 -20.71 11.57 -5.42
C LEU A 88 -19.67 12.64 -5.06
N GLU A 89 -19.63 13.03 -3.80
CA GLU A 89 -18.54 13.80 -3.22
C GLU A 89 -17.65 12.86 -2.41
N ALA A 90 -16.33 13.01 -2.52
CA ALA A 90 -15.37 12.36 -1.63
C ALA A 90 -14.48 13.42 -0.97
N ARG A 91 -14.51 13.48 0.37
CA ARG A 91 -13.57 14.26 1.18
C ARG A 91 -12.45 13.35 1.63
N VAL A 92 -11.21 13.79 1.45
CA VAL A 92 -10.03 12.94 1.67
C VAL A 92 -9.05 13.63 2.60
N LYS A 93 -8.69 12.96 3.70
CA LYS A 93 -7.58 13.33 4.58
C LYS A 93 -6.41 12.39 4.32
N LEU A 94 -5.32 12.94 3.77
CA LEU A 94 -4.14 12.16 3.42
C LEU A 94 -3.11 12.14 4.55
N ALA A 95 -2.77 10.97 5.05
CA ALA A 95 -1.57 10.71 5.86
C ALA A 95 -0.50 9.93 5.07
N VAL A 96 -0.92 9.24 4.01
CA VAL A 96 -0.04 8.47 3.09
C VAL A 96 0.35 9.37 1.92
N PRO A 97 1.60 9.84 1.86
CA PRO A 97 2.02 10.74 0.80
C PRO A 97 2.09 10.03 -0.56
N PRO A 98 1.62 10.68 -1.65
CA PRO A 98 1.66 10.08 -2.99
C PRO A 98 3.08 9.96 -3.54
N ALA A 99 3.31 8.97 -4.41
CA ALA A 99 4.59 8.69 -5.07
C ALA A 99 5.77 8.49 -4.09
N ARG A 100 5.51 7.75 -3.00
CA ARG A 100 6.51 7.43 -1.97
C ARG A 100 6.67 5.92 -1.71
N GLY A 101 6.07 5.05 -2.54
CA GLY A 101 6.14 3.60 -2.36
C GLY A 101 5.35 3.07 -1.15
N LEU A 102 4.29 3.78 -0.76
CA LEU A 102 3.43 3.43 0.39
C LEU A 102 2.00 3.06 -0.02
N GLY A 103 1.79 2.67 -1.27
CA GLY A 103 0.49 2.24 -1.76
C GLY A 103 -0.58 3.34 -1.79
N SER A 104 -0.20 4.62 -2.00
CA SER A 104 -1.18 5.73 -2.05
C SER A 104 -2.21 5.56 -3.17
N SER A 105 -1.84 5.02 -4.35
CA SER A 105 -2.78 4.65 -5.41
C SER A 105 -3.74 3.55 -4.95
N ALA A 106 -3.20 2.52 -4.30
CA ALA A 106 -3.99 1.43 -3.76
C ALA A 106 -5.02 1.92 -2.72
N THR A 107 -4.63 2.88 -1.85
CA THR A 107 -5.59 3.47 -0.90
C THR A 107 -6.73 4.19 -1.61
N ALA A 108 -6.47 4.88 -2.71
CA ALA A 108 -7.49 5.57 -3.50
C ALA A 108 -8.44 4.58 -4.20
N ILE A 109 -7.88 3.53 -4.82
CA ILE A 109 -8.65 2.47 -5.49
C ILE A 109 -9.55 1.75 -4.48
N VAL A 110 -8.96 1.27 -3.39
CA VAL A 110 -9.68 0.52 -2.34
C VAL A 110 -10.76 1.39 -1.71
N ALA A 111 -10.46 2.68 -1.42
CA ALA A 111 -11.46 3.61 -0.89
C ALA A 111 -12.64 3.79 -1.86
N GLY A 112 -12.37 3.99 -3.16
CA GLY A 112 -13.40 4.16 -4.17
C GLY A 112 -14.30 2.92 -4.29
N LEU A 113 -13.70 1.72 -4.33
CA LEU A 113 -14.44 0.46 -4.38
C LEU A 113 -15.33 0.27 -3.15
N ILE A 114 -14.76 0.41 -1.96
CA ILE A 114 -15.50 0.19 -0.71
C ILE A 114 -16.54 1.28 -0.48
N GLY A 115 -16.18 2.56 -0.70
CA GLY A 115 -17.10 3.68 -0.50
C GLY A 115 -18.31 3.59 -1.42
N ALA A 116 -18.08 3.32 -2.71
CA ALA A 116 -19.16 3.12 -3.67
C ALA A 116 -20.01 1.89 -3.36
N ASN A 117 -19.40 0.78 -2.94
CA ASN A 117 -20.12 -0.43 -2.57
C ASN A 117 -20.97 -0.21 -1.30
N ALA A 118 -20.37 0.37 -0.26
CA ALA A 118 -21.04 0.58 1.02
C ALA A 118 -22.19 1.60 0.96
N ILE A 119 -22.04 2.67 0.15
CA ILE A 119 -23.11 3.67 0.00
C ILE A 119 -24.37 3.06 -0.64
N MET A 120 -24.20 1.97 -1.40
CA MET A 120 -25.27 1.17 -2.02
C MET A 120 -25.72 -0.03 -1.17
N ASN A 121 -25.37 -0.08 0.12
CA ASN A 121 -25.62 -1.21 1.02
C ASN A 121 -24.90 -2.52 0.61
N SER A 122 -23.70 -2.40 0.05
CA SER A 122 -22.75 -3.49 -0.24
C SER A 122 -23.29 -4.59 -1.17
N PRO A 123 -23.71 -4.26 -2.40
CA PRO A 123 -24.24 -5.24 -3.33
C PRO A 123 -23.19 -6.25 -3.83
N LEU A 124 -21.91 -5.88 -3.83
CA LEU A 124 -20.83 -6.75 -4.30
C LEU A 124 -20.10 -7.42 -3.11
N PRO A 125 -19.79 -8.72 -3.23
CA PRO A 125 -18.99 -9.43 -2.23
C PRO A 125 -17.52 -8.98 -2.28
N LYS A 126 -16.79 -9.24 -1.19
CA LYS A 126 -15.39 -8.81 -1.02
C LYS A 126 -14.45 -9.37 -2.09
N GLU A 127 -14.70 -10.60 -2.52
CA GLU A 127 -13.95 -11.28 -3.58
C GLU A 127 -14.04 -10.51 -4.89
N LYS A 128 -15.23 -9.98 -5.22
CA LYS A 128 -15.42 -9.16 -6.41
C LYS A 128 -14.71 -7.83 -6.32
N LEU A 129 -14.72 -7.19 -5.14
CA LEU A 129 -13.97 -5.95 -4.93
C LEU A 129 -12.46 -6.17 -5.07
N LEU A 130 -11.93 -7.33 -4.62
CA LEU A 130 -10.52 -7.71 -4.81
C LEU A 130 -10.15 -7.85 -6.29
N GLU A 131 -10.97 -8.56 -7.07
CA GLU A 131 -10.78 -8.67 -8.52
C GLU A 131 -10.70 -7.30 -9.18
N LEU A 132 -11.69 -6.43 -8.88
CA LEU A 132 -11.74 -5.08 -9.42
C LEU A 132 -10.53 -4.24 -9.01
N ALA A 133 -10.06 -4.37 -7.77
CA ALA A 133 -8.88 -3.66 -7.27
C ALA A 133 -7.61 -4.06 -8.03
N ILE A 134 -7.41 -5.36 -8.25
CA ILE A 134 -6.25 -5.88 -8.98
C ILE A 134 -6.31 -5.47 -10.46
N ASP A 135 -7.50 -5.50 -11.07
CA ASP A 135 -7.69 -5.10 -12.47
C ASP A 135 -7.40 -3.60 -12.70
N ILE A 136 -7.74 -2.74 -11.73
CA ILE A 136 -7.47 -1.30 -11.83
C ILE A 136 -5.98 -0.99 -11.62
N GLU A 137 -5.33 -1.60 -10.62
CA GLU A 137 -3.92 -1.33 -10.27
C GLU A 137 -2.96 -2.05 -11.21
N GLY A 138 -3.32 -3.22 -11.74
CA GLY A 138 -2.48 -4.05 -12.60
C GLY A 138 -1.55 -5.02 -11.86
N HIS A 139 -1.38 -4.85 -10.54
CA HIS A 139 -0.62 -5.74 -9.66
C HIS A 139 -1.24 -5.82 -8.27
N PRO A 140 -1.14 -6.99 -7.58
CA PRO A 140 -1.91 -7.25 -6.36
C PRO A 140 -1.26 -6.75 -5.07
N ASP A 141 0.05 -6.59 -5.06
CA ASP A 141 0.92 -6.47 -3.88
C ASP A 141 0.63 -5.27 -2.96
N ASN A 142 -0.07 -4.23 -3.46
CA ASN A 142 -0.55 -3.10 -2.67
C ASN A 142 -2.06 -3.16 -2.40
N VAL A 143 -2.89 -3.41 -3.42
CA VAL A 143 -4.35 -3.35 -3.26
C VAL A 143 -4.89 -4.49 -2.40
N VAL A 144 -4.27 -5.67 -2.46
CA VAL A 144 -4.71 -6.83 -1.67
C VAL A 144 -4.49 -6.61 -0.18
N PRO A 145 -3.28 -6.27 0.32
CA PRO A 145 -3.12 -5.98 1.75
C PRO A 145 -3.89 -4.73 2.18
N SER A 146 -4.03 -3.71 1.32
CA SER A 146 -4.84 -2.53 1.63
C SER A 146 -6.32 -2.87 1.89
N LEU A 147 -6.87 -3.85 1.16
CA LEU A 147 -8.26 -4.30 1.33
C LEU A 147 -8.45 -5.36 2.44
N LEU A 148 -7.48 -6.27 2.61
CA LEU A 148 -7.59 -7.41 3.52
C LEU A 148 -6.93 -7.19 4.89
N GLY A 149 -5.98 -6.26 4.96
CA GLY A 149 -5.09 -6.11 6.10
C GLY A 149 -4.03 -7.22 6.16
N GLY A 150 -3.04 -7.04 7.03
CA GLY A 150 -2.01 -8.03 7.30
C GLY A 150 -0.95 -8.14 6.21
N LEU A 151 -0.16 -9.22 6.29
CA LEU A 151 0.79 -9.63 5.28
C LEU A 151 0.09 -10.56 4.28
N CYS A 152 0.12 -10.22 3.01
CA CYS A 152 -0.56 -10.97 1.95
C CYS A 152 0.44 -11.41 0.88
N LEU A 153 0.45 -12.70 0.60
CA LEU A 153 1.09 -13.28 -0.58
C LEU A 153 0.01 -13.50 -1.64
N THR A 154 0.24 -13.02 -2.84
CA THR A 154 -0.70 -13.16 -3.97
C THR A 154 0.02 -13.76 -5.15
N ALA A 155 -0.52 -14.84 -5.69
CA ALA A 155 0.06 -15.54 -6.84
C ALA A 155 -1.02 -15.93 -7.85
N ARG A 156 -0.66 -16.07 -9.11
CA ARG A 156 -1.51 -16.70 -10.11
C ARG A 156 -1.35 -18.21 -10.06
N SER A 157 -2.47 -18.92 -9.99
CA SER A 157 -2.49 -20.38 -10.13
C SER A 157 -2.24 -20.80 -11.58
N SER A 158 -2.01 -22.09 -11.81
CA SER A 158 -1.92 -22.68 -13.17
C SER A 158 -3.17 -22.38 -14.03
N SER A 159 -4.35 -22.24 -13.40
CA SER A 159 -5.59 -21.82 -14.06
C SER A 159 -5.74 -20.31 -14.20
N GLN A 160 -4.68 -19.54 -14.04
CA GLN A 160 -4.63 -18.06 -14.12
C GLN A 160 -5.54 -17.34 -13.11
N ARG A 161 -6.06 -18.02 -12.10
CA ARG A 161 -6.84 -17.41 -11.02
C ARG A 161 -5.91 -16.86 -9.94
N TRP A 162 -6.27 -15.71 -9.38
CA TRP A 162 -5.58 -15.17 -8.23
C TRP A 162 -5.80 -16.06 -6.99
N ARG A 163 -4.69 -16.38 -6.33
CA ARG A 163 -4.67 -17.04 -5.02
C ARG A 163 -4.05 -16.08 -4.03
N ILE A 164 -4.77 -15.82 -2.96
CA ILE A 164 -4.37 -14.88 -1.91
C ILE A 164 -4.19 -15.68 -0.63
N ILE A 165 -3.03 -15.54 -0.01
CA ILE A 165 -2.68 -16.20 1.25
C ILE A 165 -2.36 -15.08 2.24
N ARG A 166 -3.06 -15.05 3.38
CA ARG A 166 -2.65 -14.24 4.52
C ARG A 166 -1.54 -14.97 5.26
N CYS A 167 -0.39 -14.30 5.34
CA CYS A 167 0.80 -14.85 5.98
C CYS A 167 0.90 -14.34 7.43
N ASP A 168 1.49 -15.18 8.28
CA ASP A 168 1.74 -14.81 9.66
C ASP A 168 2.89 -13.79 9.76
N TRP A 169 2.75 -12.85 10.70
CA TRP A 169 3.76 -11.88 11.06
C TRP A 169 3.86 -11.84 12.58
N HIS A 170 4.96 -12.30 13.11
CA HIS A 170 5.18 -12.41 14.55
C HIS A 170 5.23 -11.04 15.23
N ASP A 171 4.54 -10.90 16.36
CA ASP A 171 4.39 -9.62 17.07
C ASP A 171 5.70 -8.98 17.55
N SER A 172 6.76 -9.77 17.71
CA SER A 172 8.09 -9.26 18.07
C SER A 172 8.76 -8.49 16.94
N ILE A 173 8.30 -8.66 15.69
CA ILE A 173 8.88 -8.00 14.51
C ILE A 173 8.05 -6.76 14.19
N LYS A 174 8.74 -5.64 14.03
CA LYS A 174 8.12 -4.34 13.75
C LYS A 174 8.70 -3.73 12.48
N ALA A 175 7.92 -2.83 11.87
CA ALA A 175 8.29 -2.09 10.69
C ALA A 175 8.69 -0.65 11.06
N VAL A 176 9.82 -0.20 10.55
CA VAL A 176 10.17 1.23 10.48
C VAL A 176 10.20 1.59 9.01
N VAL A 177 9.43 2.61 8.62
CA VAL A 177 9.39 3.03 7.22
C VAL A 177 9.92 4.45 7.11
N ALA A 178 11.10 4.58 6.54
CA ALA A 178 11.69 5.89 6.29
C ALA A 178 11.14 6.48 4.99
N ILE A 179 10.50 7.65 5.11
CA ILE A 179 9.73 8.31 4.06
C ILE A 179 10.43 9.62 3.70
N PRO A 180 11.13 9.70 2.54
CA PRO A 180 11.83 10.92 2.13
C PRO A 180 10.90 11.94 1.48
N ALA A 181 11.32 13.19 1.44
CA ALA A 181 10.59 14.27 0.74
C ALA A 181 10.67 14.18 -0.79
N ILE A 182 11.54 13.33 -1.35
CA ILE A 182 11.64 13.08 -2.80
C ILE A 182 10.51 12.19 -3.32
N ARG A 183 10.20 12.29 -4.61
CA ARG A 183 9.17 11.48 -5.30
C ARG A 183 9.83 10.51 -6.28
N LEU A 184 9.22 9.34 -6.42
CA LEU A 184 9.57 8.36 -7.44
C LEU A 184 8.28 7.70 -7.92
N SER A 185 8.02 7.77 -9.21
CA SER A 185 6.85 7.13 -9.79
C SER A 185 7.09 5.63 -10.00
N THR A 186 6.03 4.83 -9.91
CA THR A 186 6.09 3.38 -10.22
C THR A 186 6.53 3.16 -11.67
N SER A 187 6.13 4.03 -12.59
CA SER A 187 6.55 3.97 -14.00
C SER A 187 8.08 4.13 -14.15
N GLU A 188 8.69 5.11 -13.47
CA GLU A 188 10.14 5.29 -13.49
C GLU A 188 10.87 4.09 -12.88
N ALA A 189 10.38 3.58 -11.74
CA ALA A 189 10.96 2.40 -11.09
C ALA A 189 10.83 1.11 -11.93
N ARG A 190 9.82 1.01 -12.79
CA ARG A 190 9.67 -0.12 -13.72
C ARG A 190 10.54 0.02 -14.97
N LYS A 191 10.83 1.22 -15.45
CA LYS A 191 11.68 1.46 -16.64
C LYS A 191 13.13 0.96 -16.49
N VAL A 192 13.64 0.89 -15.27
CA VAL A 192 15.02 0.41 -15.01
C VAL A 192 15.10 -1.10 -14.84
N MET A 193 13.97 -1.80 -14.88
CA MET A 193 13.93 -3.26 -14.71
C MET A 193 14.46 -3.98 -15.93
N PRO A 194 15.24 -5.06 -15.77
CA PRO A 194 15.69 -5.89 -16.87
C PRO A 194 14.49 -6.68 -17.44
N LYS A 195 14.56 -7.00 -18.73
CA LYS A 195 13.57 -7.88 -19.39
C LYS A 195 13.76 -9.35 -19.04
N ASN A 196 14.98 -9.76 -18.71
CA ASN A 196 15.35 -11.11 -18.36
C ASN A 196 16.26 -11.11 -17.14
N VAL A 197 16.21 -12.17 -16.35
CA VAL A 197 17.08 -12.37 -15.19
C VAL A 197 17.76 -13.74 -15.29
N PRO A 198 18.99 -13.93 -14.76
CA PRO A 198 19.63 -15.21 -14.67
C PRO A 198 18.79 -16.20 -13.84
N ILE A 199 18.77 -17.48 -14.25
CA ILE A 199 18.06 -18.52 -13.47
C ILE A 199 18.58 -18.59 -12.04
N SER A 200 19.90 -18.43 -11.82
CA SER A 200 20.51 -18.40 -10.49
C SER A 200 19.92 -17.32 -9.59
N ASP A 201 19.65 -16.13 -10.14
CA ASP A 201 19.05 -15.01 -9.39
C ASP A 201 17.58 -15.30 -9.05
N ALA A 202 16.83 -15.91 -9.98
CA ALA A 202 15.46 -16.35 -9.73
C ALA A 202 15.41 -17.42 -8.62
N VAL A 203 16.31 -18.43 -8.66
CA VAL A 203 16.39 -19.45 -7.61
C VAL A 203 16.76 -18.85 -6.25
N THR A 204 17.74 -17.95 -6.22
CA THR A 204 18.13 -17.23 -5.01
C THR A 204 16.94 -16.46 -4.43
N ASN A 205 16.18 -15.76 -5.28
CA ASN A 205 15.04 -14.96 -4.86
C ASN A 205 13.89 -15.82 -4.30
N MET A 206 13.61 -16.97 -4.90
CA MET A 206 12.61 -17.93 -4.38
C MET A 206 13.02 -18.45 -3.00
N GLY A 207 14.30 -18.78 -2.80
CA GLY A 207 14.85 -19.16 -1.49
C GLY A 207 14.71 -18.05 -0.46
N ALA A 208 15.11 -16.83 -0.81
CA ALA A 208 15.03 -15.66 0.05
C ALA A 208 13.58 -15.36 0.49
N LEU A 209 12.62 -15.41 -0.43
CA LEU A 209 11.20 -15.23 -0.10
C LEU A 209 10.72 -16.30 0.90
N THR A 210 11.13 -17.55 0.72
CA THR A 210 10.76 -18.64 1.62
C THR A 210 11.36 -18.44 3.01
N LEU A 211 12.63 -18.04 3.11
CA LEU A 211 13.30 -17.69 4.38
C LEU A 211 12.58 -16.54 5.08
N LEU A 212 12.28 -15.45 4.35
CA LEU A 212 11.59 -14.29 4.90
C LEU A 212 10.23 -14.66 5.49
N LEU A 213 9.39 -15.39 4.75
CA LEU A 213 8.05 -15.77 5.22
C LEU A 213 8.11 -16.66 6.47
N ASN A 214 9.02 -17.64 6.50
CA ASN A 214 9.21 -18.47 7.69
C ASN A 214 9.80 -17.67 8.87
N GLY A 215 10.74 -16.76 8.59
CA GLY A 215 11.31 -15.87 9.58
C GLY A 215 10.26 -14.94 10.21
N LEU A 216 9.40 -14.34 9.39
CA LEU A 216 8.31 -13.49 9.87
C LEU A 216 7.28 -14.28 10.70
N LYS A 217 6.92 -15.48 10.27
CA LYS A 217 6.01 -16.36 11.00
C LYS A 217 6.56 -16.76 12.37
N ALA A 218 7.83 -17.15 12.42
CA ALA A 218 8.45 -17.65 13.64
C ALA A 218 9.05 -16.54 14.55
N GLY A 219 9.13 -15.28 14.07
CA GLY A 219 9.89 -14.22 14.74
C GLY A 219 11.40 -14.48 14.76
N ASN A 220 11.90 -15.29 13.82
CA ASN A 220 13.30 -15.70 13.74
C ASN A 220 14.14 -14.63 13.03
N ALA A 221 15.01 -13.96 13.79
CA ALA A 221 15.83 -12.86 13.32
C ALA A 221 16.83 -13.26 12.23
N GLU A 222 17.41 -14.45 12.30
CA GLU A 222 18.39 -14.93 11.30
C GLU A 222 17.73 -15.20 9.97
N LEU A 223 16.60 -15.91 9.97
CA LEU A 223 15.85 -16.18 8.73
C LEU A 223 15.36 -14.87 8.07
N ILE A 224 14.99 -13.84 8.87
CA ILE A 224 14.60 -12.54 8.33
C ILE A 224 15.83 -11.86 7.70
N LYS A 225 16.99 -11.85 8.36
CA LYS A 225 18.23 -11.26 7.82
C LYS A 225 18.61 -11.87 6.48
N GLU A 226 18.61 -13.18 6.40
CA GLU A 226 18.96 -13.91 5.18
C GLU A 226 17.87 -13.80 4.10
N GLY A 227 16.60 -13.70 4.52
CA GLY A 227 15.45 -13.61 3.64
C GLY A 227 15.19 -12.23 3.05
N MET A 228 15.65 -11.14 3.67
CA MET A 228 15.49 -9.78 3.10
C MET A 228 16.58 -9.45 2.08
N PHE A 229 16.74 -10.30 1.11
CA PHE A 229 17.70 -10.16 0.03
C PHE A 229 17.02 -10.35 -1.31
N ASP A 230 17.18 -9.40 -2.22
CA ASP A 230 16.54 -9.41 -3.53
C ASP A 230 17.55 -9.29 -4.67
N LYS A 231 17.31 -10.07 -5.72
CA LYS A 231 18.08 -10.08 -6.96
C LYS A 231 17.29 -9.59 -8.16
N LEU A 232 15.99 -9.37 -8.02
CA LEU A 232 15.11 -9.12 -9.16
C LEU A 232 14.88 -7.65 -9.43
N HIS A 233 14.69 -6.83 -8.39
CA HIS A 233 14.32 -5.43 -8.58
C HIS A 233 15.20 -4.41 -7.86
N GLU A 234 15.60 -4.69 -6.61
CA GLU A 234 16.37 -3.74 -5.80
C GLU A 234 17.71 -3.35 -6.42
N PRO A 235 18.52 -4.27 -7.01
CA PRO A 235 19.78 -3.91 -7.63
C PRO A 235 19.67 -2.83 -8.72
N TYR A 236 18.52 -2.75 -9.37
CA TYR A 236 18.25 -1.78 -10.42
C TYR A 236 17.63 -0.48 -9.91
N ARG A 237 16.89 -0.55 -8.79
CA ARG A 237 16.12 0.57 -8.22
C ARG A 237 16.89 1.42 -7.23
N TRP A 238 17.86 0.88 -6.51
CA TRP A 238 18.65 1.64 -5.52
C TRP A 238 19.27 2.92 -6.09
N LYS A 239 19.74 2.88 -7.32
CA LYS A 239 20.32 4.05 -8.02
C LYS A 239 19.33 5.20 -8.24
N LEU A 240 18.02 4.95 -8.16
CA LEU A 240 16.98 5.98 -8.27
C LEU A 240 16.69 6.69 -6.93
N ILE A 241 17.23 6.17 -5.83
CA ILE A 241 16.92 6.65 -4.48
C ILE A 241 18.18 7.33 -3.91
N LYS A 242 18.23 8.65 -4.01
CA LYS A 242 19.35 9.44 -3.48
C LYS A 242 19.53 9.17 -1.98
N GLY A 243 20.71 8.74 -1.56
CA GLY A 243 21.02 8.41 -0.16
C GLY A 243 20.40 7.11 0.35
N GLY A 244 19.78 6.31 -0.54
CA GLY A 244 19.03 5.12 -0.14
C GLY A 244 19.89 4.01 0.44
N LEU A 245 21.08 3.77 -0.14
CA LEU A 245 22.01 2.75 0.36
C LEU A 245 22.60 3.15 1.71
N GLU A 246 22.93 4.42 1.90
CA GLU A 246 23.42 4.97 3.17
C GLU A 246 22.35 4.83 4.28
N VAL A 247 21.08 5.01 3.94
CA VAL A 247 19.96 4.80 4.87
C VAL A 247 19.80 3.33 5.22
N LYS A 248 19.92 2.43 4.25
CA LYS A 248 19.91 0.97 4.46
C LYS A 248 21.03 0.56 5.42
N ASP A 249 22.25 1.00 5.15
CA ASP A 249 23.40 0.68 5.99
C ASP A 249 23.25 1.24 7.42
N ALA A 250 22.77 2.48 7.55
CA ALA A 250 22.51 3.09 8.84
C ALA A 250 21.44 2.32 9.65
N ALA A 251 20.39 1.82 8.99
CA ALA A 251 19.38 1.02 9.65
C ALA A 251 19.92 -0.32 10.14
N LEU A 252 20.68 -1.03 9.30
CA LEU A 252 21.31 -2.31 9.66
C LEU A 252 22.28 -2.14 10.86
N ASN A 253 23.12 -1.11 10.83
CA ASN A 253 24.04 -0.78 11.92
C ASN A 253 23.31 -0.38 13.22
N ALA A 254 22.08 0.12 13.13
CA ALA A 254 21.22 0.46 14.28
C ALA A 254 20.40 -0.72 14.81
N GLY A 255 20.56 -1.92 14.25
CA GLY A 255 19.93 -3.15 14.71
C GLY A 255 18.67 -3.56 13.91
N ALA A 256 18.50 -3.06 12.68
CA ALA A 256 17.52 -3.64 11.76
C ALA A 256 17.94 -5.06 11.36
N LEU A 257 16.96 -5.95 11.23
CA LEU A 257 17.15 -7.33 10.76
C LEU A 257 17.33 -7.38 9.24
N GLY A 258 16.72 -6.44 8.54
CA GLY A 258 16.82 -6.29 7.10
C GLY A 258 16.17 -5.01 6.65
N CYS A 259 16.54 -4.55 5.46
CA CYS A 259 16.01 -3.36 4.82
C CYS A 259 15.71 -3.63 3.36
N ALA A 260 14.58 -3.11 2.89
CA ALA A 260 14.13 -3.23 1.50
C ALA A 260 13.52 -1.91 1.01
N ILE A 261 13.47 -1.75 -0.30
CA ILE A 261 12.69 -0.68 -0.92
C ILE A 261 11.20 -0.97 -0.69
N SER A 262 10.45 -0.01 -0.16
CA SER A 262 9.00 -0.12 -0.01
C SER A 262 8.32 0.10 -1.37
N GLY A 263 7.72 -0.95 -1.92
CA GLY A 263 7.07 -0.92 -3.24
C GLY A 263 8.02 -0.48 -4.36
N ALA A 264 7.69 0.60 -5.04
CA ALA A 264 8.54 1.21 -6.07
C ALA A 264 9.63 2.13 -5.47
N GLY A 265 9.55 2.45 -4.20
CA GLY A 265 10.34 3.46 -3.52
C GLY A 265 9.71 4.87 -3.63
N PRO A 266 10.39 5.92 -3.18
CA PRO A 266 11.71 5.94 -2.57
C PRO A 266 11.75 5.59 -1.08
N SER A 267 10.59 5.31 -0.43
CA SER A 267 10.57 4.89 0.97
C SER A 267 11.33 3.57 1.17
N ILE A 268 11.94 3.45 2.33
CA ILE A 268 12.73 2.28 2.72
C ILE A 268 12.08 1.65 3.96
N LEU A 269 11.74 0.37 3.84
CA LEU A 269 11.27 -0.47 4.94
C LEU A 269 12.48 -1.06 5.67
N ALA A 270 12.50 -0.95 6.99
CA ALA A 270 13.38 -1.73 7.85
C ALA A 270 12.53 -2.61 8.78
N LEU A 271 12.88 -3.89 8.87
CA LEU A 271 12.32 -4.80 9.87
C LEU A 271 13.26 -4.87 11.08
N CYS A 272 12.71 -4.76 12.28
CA CYS A 272 13.49 -4.81 13.50
C CYS A 272 12.70 -5.43 14.65
N LYS A 273 13.40 -5.81 15.72
CA LYS A 273 12.75 -6.09 16.99
C LYS A 273 12.25 -4.79 17.62
N LYS A 274 11.20 -4.87 18.44
CA LYS A 274 10.52 -3.72 19.04
C LYS A 274 11.51 -2.79 19.79
N GLU A 275 12.45 -3.35 20.53
CA GLU A 275 13.45 -2.61 21.30
C GLU A 275 14.39 -1.74 20.43
N ASN A 276 14.65 -2.14 19.18
CA ASN A 276 15.52 -1.42 18.26
C ASN A 276 14.80 -0.34 17.43
N GLY A 277 13.47 -0.33 17.42
CA GLY A 277 12.68 0.51 16.52
C GLY A 277 13.02 1.99 16.58
N LYS A 278 13.21 2.56 17.77
CA LYS A 278 13.59 3.97 17.95
C LYS A 278 14.97 4.27 17.38
N ASN A 279 15.95 3.41 17.64
CA ASN A 279 17.33 3.59 17.18
C ASN A 279 17.38 3.49 15.64
N VAL A 280 16.71 2.50 15.07
CA VAL A 280 16.59 2.32 13.61
C VAL A 280 15.94 3.55 12.96
N SER A 281 14.81 4.02 13.49
CA SER A 281 14.11 5.21 12.99
C SER A 281 15.02 6.44 12.97
N GLN A 282 15.72 6.72 14.07
CA GLN A 282 16.61 7.87 14.18
C GLN A 282 17.82 7.76 13.24
N ALA A 283 18.40 6.55 13.12
CA ALA A 283 19.53 6.31 12.22
C ALA A 283 19.16 6.56 10.75
N MET A 284 17.98 6.06 10.31
CA MET A 284 17.49 6.26 8.94
C MET A 284 17.25 7.73 8.61
N VAL A 285 16.64 8.49 9.54
CA VAL A 285 16.40 9.93 9.34
C VAL A 285 17.73 10.69 9.25
N LYS A 286 18.67 10.45 10.17
CA LYS A 286 19.98 11.10 10.17
C LYS A 286 20.80 10.78 8.91
N ALA A 287 20.70 9.56 8.37
CA ALA A 287 21.39 9.18 7.14
C ALA A 287 20.87 9.98 5.93
N TRP A 288 19.55 10.15 5.80
CA TRP A 288 18.99 10.99 4.74
C TRP A 288 19.31 12.47 4.93
N GLU A 289 19.30 12.97 6.17
CA GLU A 289 19.67 14.33 6.50
C GLU A 289 21.11 14.65 6.00
N LYS A 290 22.05 13.73 6.24
CA LYS A 290 23.43 13.81 5.72
C LYS A 290 23.47 13.83 4.18
N SER A 291 22.55 13.18 3.51
CA SER A 291 22.41 13.19 2.06
C SER A 291 21.64 14.41 1.52
N GLY A 292 21.26 15.36 2.41
CA GLY A 292 20.49 16.54 2.05
C GLY A 292 19.03 16.25 1.69
N VAL A 293 18.45 15.19 2.24
CA VAL A 293 17.06 14.78 2.00
C VAL A 293 16.28 14.83 3.31
N ALA A 294 15.26 15.68 3.37
CA ALA A 294 14.32 15.69 4.50
C ALA A 294 13.51 14.39 4.52
N SER A 295 13.32 13.81 5.70
CA SER A 295 12.57 12.57 5.85
C SER A 295 11.93 12.43 7.23
N ARG A 296 11.00 11.49 7.35
CA ARG A 296 10.49 10.97 8.62
C ARG A 296 10.53 9.45 8.59
N ALA A 297 10.67 8.81 9.73
CA ALA A 297 10.71 7.35 9.81
C ALA A 297 9.80 6.83 10.93
N PRO A 298 8.47 6.81 10.72
CA PRO A 298 7.54 6.28 11.71
C PRO A 298 7.81 4.80 11.98
N PHE A 299 7.59 4.42 13.23
CA PHE A 299 7.51 3.05 13.69
C PHE A 299 6.07 2.58 13.52
N LEU A 300 5.84 1.58 12.69
CA LEU A 300 4.52 1.14 12.28
C LEU A 300 4.26 -0.32 12.66
N ASN A 301 3.00 -0.60 12.95
CA ASN A 301 2.52 -1.96 13.14
C ASN A 301 1.86 -2.47 11.86
N LEU A 302 1.71 -3.79 11.79
CA LEU A 302 0.86 -4.39 10.78
C LEU A 302 -0.59 -3.98 11.05
N SER A 303 -1.26 -3.43 10.04
CA SER A 303 -2.69 -3.17 10.12
C SER A 303 -3.44 -4.47 9.91
N LEU A 304 -4.11 -4.95 10.95
CA LEU A 304 -5.00 -6.10 10.87
C LEU A 304 -6.45 -5.69 10.56
N ILE A 305 -6.70 -4.38 10.42
CA ILE A 305 -8.04 -3.85 10.41
C ILE A 305 -8.74 -4.07 9.09
N HIS A 306 -9.90 -4.53 9.29
CA HIS A 306 -11.08 -4.41 8.47
C HIS A 306 -11.50 -2.94 8.38
N ILE A 307 -11.87 -2.53 7.20
CA ILE A 307 -12.54 -1.28 6.92
C ILE A 307 -13.66 -1.13 7.92
N SER A 308 -13.61 -0.07 8.73
CA SER A 308 -14.67 0.20 9.71
C SER A 308 -15.99 0.33 8.98
N GLU A 309 -16.98 -0.46 9.42
CA GLU A 309 -18.35 -0.33 8.92
C GLU A 309 -18.85 1.11 9.08
N PRO A 310 -19.77 1.53 8.20
CA PRO A 310 -20.31 2.89 8.24
C PRO A 310 -20.92 3.15 9.62
N THR A 311 -20.33 4.05 10.38
CA THR A 311 -21.01 4.62 11.56
C THR A 311 -22.24 5.35 11.05
N ARG A 312 -23.43 4.80 11.34
CA ARG A 312 -24.67 5.57 11.17
C ARG A 312 -24.53 6.84 11.98
N PRO A 313 -24.85 8.02 11.44
CA PRO A 313 -24.95 9.21 12.25
C PRO A 313 -25.96 8.91 13.37
N ASN A 314 -25.58 9.15 14.60
CA ASN A 314 -26.55 9.22 15.69
C ASN A 314 -27.51 10.36 15.35
N ASN A 315 -28.79 10.05 15.24
CA ASN A 315 -29.87 11.03 15.16
C ASN A 315 -29.84 11.97 16.36
#